data_2ac67a237074194015703057281bf910
#
_entry.id   2ac67a237074194015703057281bf910
#
_cell.length_a   1.000
_cell.length_b   1.000
_cell.length_c   1.000
_cell.angle_alpha   90.00
_cell.angle_beta   90.00
_cell.angle_gamma   90.00
#
_symmetry.space_group_name_H-M   'P 1'
#
loop_
_entity.id
_entity.type
_entity.pdbx_description
1 polymer ?
#
loop_
_entity_poly.entity_id
_entity_poly.type
_entity_poly.pdbx_seq_one_letter_code
_entity_poly.pdbx_strand_id
1 'polypeptide(L)'
;MVLNNNYVLGIASGVFASILVYVFVPEPLPQPYSDVKVLAVTMSGDNVTIEATFVKNECAFVRLEVFGDATGIPTRLKWAGVDGTPDNYDRVAGSQYLAIEVHGAKSFDNLEVRTRHNCDGVVVDKVFANVDL
;
A
#
# COMPACT_ATOMS: atom_id res chain seq x y z
N MET A 1 -31.60 -20.56 -46.28
CA MET A 1 -30.41 -20.79 -45.48
C MET A 1 -30.19 -19.69 -44.48
N VAL A 2 -31.30 -19.19 -44.00
CA VAL A 2 -31.27 -18.15 -42.97
C VAL A 2 -30.66 -18.64 -41.69
N LEU A 3 -30.78 -19.91 -41.37
CA LEU A 3 -30.22 -20.52 -40.18
C LEU A 3 -28.66 -20.46 -40.09
N ASN A 4 -28.01 -20.58 -41.24
CA ASN A 4 -26.53 -20.53 -41.27
C ASN A 4 -25.98 -19.11 -41.02
N ASN A 5 -26.71 -18.10 -41.52
CA ASN A 5 -26.30 -16.71 -41.30
C ASN A 5 -26.43 -16.30 -39.82
N ASN A 6 -27.52 -16.71 -39.17
CA ASN A 6 -27.71 -16.44 -37.75
C ASN A 6 -26.67 -17.15 -36.87
N TYR A 7 -26.27 -18.35 -37.25
CA TYR A 7 -25.26 -19.11 -36.56
C TYR A 7 -23.88 -18.44 -36.65
N VAL A 8 -23.52 -17.97 -37.85
CA VAL A 8 -22.24 -17.26 -38.05
C VAL A 8 -22.20 -15.94 -37.28
N LEU A 9 -23.30 -15.19 -37.27
CA LEU A 9 -23.41 -13.96 -36.50
C LEU A 9 -23.29 -14.20 -34.99
N GLY A 10 -23.87 -15.28 -34.49
CA GLY A 10 -23.74 -15.65 -33.08
C GLY A 10 -22.31 -15.94 -32.66
N ILE A 11 -21.54 -16.67 -33.48
CA ILE A 11 -20.13 -16.95 -33.22
C ILE A 11 -19.30 -15.67 -33.27
N ALA A 12 -19.49 -14.84 -34.29
CA ALA A 12 -18.77 -13.56 -34.41
C ALA A 12 -19.02 -12.64 -33.20
N SER A 13 -20.26 -12.54 -32.75
CA SER A 13 -20.61 -11.77 -31.56
C SER A 13 -19.96 -12.32 -30.30
N GLY A 14 -19.90 -13.64 -30.13
CA GLY A 14 -19.23 -14.27 -28.97
C GLY A 14 -17.74 -13.99 -28.93
N VAL A 15 -17.04 -14.10 -30.05
CA VAL A 15 -15.62 -13.81 -30.15
C VAL A 15 -15.33 -12.32 -29.87
N PHE A 16 -16.15 -11.44 -30.43
CA PHE A 16 -16.02 -10.02 -30.25
C PHE A 16 -16.24 -9.61 -28.77
N ALA A 17 -17.25 -10.17 -28.12
CA ALA A 17 -17.52 -9.93 -26.71
C ALA A 17 -16.35 -10.40 -25.83
N SER A 18 -15.72 -11.54 -26.14
CA SER A 18 -14.54 -12.02 -25.41
C SER A 18 -13.35 -11.06 -25.53
N ILE A 19 -13.11 -10.51 -26.70
CA ILE A 19 -12.05 -9.51 -26.93
C ILE A 19 -12.33 -8.24 -26.14
N LEU A 20 -13.56 -7.75 -26.12
CA LEU A 20 -13.96 -6.56 -25.36
C LEU A 20 -13.74 -6.75 -23.85
N VAL A 21 -14.10 -7.91 -23.30
CA VAL A 21 -13.89 -8.23 -21.89
C VAL A 21 -12.39 -8.20 -21.57
N TYR A 22 -11.55 -8.76 -22.44
CA TYR A 22 -10.10 -8.74 -22.26
C TYR A 22 -9.54 -7.31 -22.25
N VAL A 23 -10.00 -6.43 -23.14
CA VAL A 23 -9.54 -5.04 -23.24
C VAL A 23 -9.92 -4.23 -22.00
N PHE A 24 -11.08 -4.50 -21.39
CA PHE A 24 -11.57 -3.76 -20.23
C PHE A 24 -11.17 -4.35 -18.87
N VAL A 25 -10.43 -5.45 -18.83
CA VAL A 25 -9.85 -5.95 -17.58
C VAL A 25 -8.77 -4.98 -17.13
N PRO A 26 -8.92 -4.31 -15.97
CA PRO A 26 -7.89 -3.40 -15.49
C PRO A 26 -6.61 -4.16 -15.16
N GLU A 27 -5.47 -3.60 -15.53
CA GLU A 27 -4.17 -4.12 -15.10
C GLU A 27 -4.05 -3.98 -13.57
N PRO A 28 -3.43 -4.97 -12.88
CA PRO A 28 -3.19 -4.83 -11.44
C PRO A 28 -2.27 -3.65 -11.17
N LEU A 29 -2.53 -2.92 -10.08
CA LEU A 29 -1.67 -1.83 -9.65
C LEU A 29 -0.26 -2.36 -9.37
N PRO A 30 0.79 -1.58 -9.69
CA PRO A 30 2.15 -1.92 -9.30
C PRO A 30 2.26 -2.13 -7.79
N GLN A 31 3.10 -3.06 -7.38
CA GLN A 31 3.38 -3.35 -5.97
C GLN A 31 4.67 -2.64 -5.57
N PRO A 32 4.61 -1.56 -4.78
CA PRO A 32 5.80 -0.83 -4.36
C PRO A 32 6.67 -1.60 -3.38
N TYR A 33 6.08 -2.52 -2.62
CA TYR A 33 6.78 -3.39 -1.69
C TYR A 33 5.95 -4.65 -1.39
N SER A 34 6.60 -5.62 -0.78
CA SER A 34 6.00 -6.89 -0.37
C SER A 34 6.62 -7.39 0.94
N ASP A 35 6.07 -8.49 1.47
CA ASP A 35 6.62 -9.20 2.63
C ASP A 35 6.82 -8.31 3.86
N VAL A 36 5.84 -7.45 4.15
CA VAL A 36 5.87 -6.59 5.34
C VAL A 36 5.69 -7.44 6.59
N LYS A 37 6.65 -7.34 7.51
CA LYS A 37 6.59 -7.99 8.84
C LYS A 37 6.86 -6.96 9.90
N VAL A 38 5.91 -6.78 10.82
CA VAL A 38 6.12 -5.98 12.01
C VAL A 38 6.87 -6.84 13.03
N LEU A 39 8.08 -6.43 13.38
CA LEU A 39 8.95 -7.18 14.27
C LEU A 39 8.68 -6.87 15.73
N ALA A 40 8.44 -5.59 16.04
CA ALA A 40 8.25 -5.14 17.40
C ALA A 40 7.42 -3.85 17.43
N VAL A 41 6.60 -3.72 18.47
CA VAL A 41 5.89 -2.50 18.82
C VAL A 41 6.19 -2.21 20.28
N THR A 42 6.90 -1.11 20.54
CA THR A 42 7.38 -0.76 21.88
C THR A 42 6.79 0.55 22.32
N MET A 43 6.19 0.55 23.50
CA MET A 43 5.68 1.78 24.12
C MET A 43 6.79 2.45 24.93
N SER A 44 6.95 3.77 24.75
CA SER A 44 7.89 4.58 25.53
C SER A 44 7.22 5.91 25.88
N GLY A 45 6.69 6.02 27.10
CA GLY A 45 5.89 7.18 27.51
C GLY A 45 4.63 7.27 26.63
N ASP A 46 4.43 8.41 25.98
CA ASP A 46 3.32 8.65 25.07
C ASP A 46 3.61 8.22 23.61
N ASN A 47 4.84 7.77 23.35
CA ASN A 47 5.30 7.41 22.00
C ASN A 47 5.30 5.91 21.80
N VAL A 48 5.15 5.52 20.55
CA VAL A 48 5.21 4.11 20.12
C VAL A 48 6.29 3.97 19.07
N THR A 49 7.19 3.02 19.25
CA THR A 49 8.20 2.65 18.26
C THR A 49 7.74 1.41 17.51
N ILE A 50 7.71 1.49 16.19
CA ILE A 50 7.35 0.37 15.31
C ILE A 50 8.58 -0.03 14.51
N GLU A 51 8.95 -1.30 14.60
CA GLU A 51 10.03 -1.89 13.82
C GLU A 51 9.45 -2.89 12.84
N ALA A 52 9.86 -2.81 11.59
CA ALA A 52 9.35 -3.67 10.52
C ALA A 52 10.44 -3.98 9.50
N THR A 53 10.26 -5.10 8.81
CA THR A 53 11.02 -5.45 7.61
C THR A 53 10.08 -5.57 6.42
N PHE A 54 10.60 -5.32 5.24
CA PHE A 54 9.85 -5.44 3.99
C PHE A 54 10.83 -5.59 2.82
N VAL A 55 10.30 -5.98 1.68
CA VAL A 55 11.05 -6.01 0.41
C VAL A 55 10.55 -4.88 -0.45
N LYS A 56 11.42 -3.92 -0.76
CA LYS A 56 11.10 -2.79 -1.62
C LYS A 56 11.29 -3.16 -3.09
N ASN A 57 10.31 -2.81 -3.91
CA ASN A 57 10.39 -2.88 -5.36
C ASN A 57 10.87 -1.55 -5.96
N GLU A 58 10.92 -1.46 -7.28
CA GLU A 58 11.46 -0.30 -8.00
C GLU A 58 10.41 0.81 -8.19
N CYS A 59 9.81 1.27 -7.11
CA CYS A 59 8.95 2.46 -7.13
C CYS A 59 9.57 3.56 -6.28
N ALA A 60 9.49 4.79 -6.72
CA ALA A 60 9.96 5.92 -5.94
C ALA A 60 9.07 6.15 -4.72
N PHE A 61 9.67 6.25 -3.55
CA PHE A 61 8.96 6.57 -2.32
C PHE A 61 8.61 8.06 -2.29
N VAL A 62 7.36 8.38 -1.98
CA VAL A 62 6.90 9.76 -1.86
C VAL A 62 6.78 10.17 -0.41
N ARG A 63 6.01 9.43 0.40
CA ARG A 63 5.83 9.75 1.82
C ARG A 63 5.28 8.57 2.61
N LEU A 64 5.48 8.64 3.92
CA LEU A 64 4.86 7.77 4.91
C LEU A 64 4.00 8.62 5.85
N GLU A 65 2.82 8.16 6.15
CA GLU A 65 1.90 8.81 7.07
C GLU A 65 1.41 7.80 8.10
N VAL A 66 1.21 8.26 9.33
CA VAL A 66 0.68 7.45 10.41
C VAL A 66 -0.62 8.08 10.91
N PHE A 67 -1.65 7.27 11.01
CA PHE A 67 -2.95 7.66 11.53
C PHE A 67 -3.30 6.84 12.77
N GLY A 68 -3.72 7.53 13.81
CA GLY A 68 -4.27 6.89 15.01
C GLY A 68 -5.79 6.92 14.96
N ASP A 69 -6.44 5.86 15.44
CA ASP A 69 -7.88 5.76 15.54
C ASP A 69 -8.28 5.37 16.98
N ALA A 70 -9.10 6.19 17.61
CA ALA A 70 -9.65 5.93 18.94
C ALA A 70 -11.17 5.88 18.93
N THR A 71 -11.83 6.59 18.00
CA THR A 71 -13.29 6.80 17.98
C THR A 71 -13.87 6.64 16.58
N GLY A 72 -13.18 5.97 15.68
CA GLY A 72 -13.56 5.84 14.28
C GLY A 72 -13.16 7.05 13.42
N ILE A 73 -12.52 8.07 14.01
CA ILE A 73 -11.99 9.22 13.28
C ILE A 73 -10.48 9.11 13.21
N PRO A 74 -9.90 8.87 12.01
CA PRO A 74 -8.45 8.79 11.87
C PRO A 74 -7.82 10.17 12.10
N THR A 75 -6.77 10.18 12.93
CA THR A 75 -6.00 11.37 13.25
C THR A 75 -4.56 11.19 12.80
N ARG A 76 -4.05 12.13 12.01
CA ARG A 76 -2.66 12.10 11.56
C ARG A 76 -1.73 12.38 12.74
N LEU A 77 -0.72 11.53 12.91
CA LEU A 77 0.27 11.64 13.96
C LEU A 77 1.64 11.99 13.39
N LYS A 78 2.42 12.73 14.19
CA LYS A 78 3.82 13.00 13.84
C LYS A 78 4.66 11.77 14.13
N TRP A 79 5.67 11.55 13.29
CA TRP A 79 6.61 10.46 13.45
C TRP A 79 8.01 10.88 13.03
N ALA A 80 9.01 10.12 13.45
CA ALA A 80 10.41 10.31 13.09
C ALA A 80 11.08 8.95 12.92
N GLY A 81 12.08 8.86 12.05
CA GLY A 81 12.92 7.69 11.93
C GLY A 81 13.81 7.54 13.17
N VAL A 82 13.84 6.34 13.73
CA VAL A 82 14.65 6.06 14.95
C VAL A 82 16.15 6.10 14.63
N ASP A 83 16.53 5.74 13.42
CA ASP A 83 17.91 5.75 12.92
C ASP A 83 18.34 7.12 12.35
N GLY A 84 17.51 8.16 12.49
CA GLY A 84 17.75 9.47 11.91
C GLY A 84 17.47 9.57 10.43
N THR A 85 16.87 8.55 9.82
CA THR A 85 16.48 8.57 8.41
C THR A 85 15.40 9.63 8.16
N PRO A 86 15.56 10.50 7.14
CA PRO A 86 14.54 11.47 6.80
C PRO A 86 13.21 10.80 6.40
N ASP A 87 12.10 11.47 6.65
CA ASP A 87 10.75 10.98 6.34
C ASP A 87 10.45 10.86 4.83
N ASN A 88 11.29 11.46 4.00
CA ASN A 88 11.21 11.38 2.54
C ASN A 88 12.33 10.52 1.91
N TYR A 89 12.99 9.69 2.70
CA TYR A 89 14.10 8.88 2.21
C TYR A 89 13.61 7.77 1.27
N ASP A 90 14.09 7.83 0.02
CA ASP A 90 13.84 6.81 -0.98
C ASP A 90 14.89 5.70 -0.87
N ARG A 91 14.44 4.51 -0.48
CA ARG A 91 15.30 3.36 -0.27
C ARG A 91 15.53 2.60 -1.56
N VAL A 92 16.70 1.99 -1.70
CA VAL A 92 16.98 1.09 -2.83
C VAL A 92 16.10 -0.16 -2.78
N ALA A 93 15.87 -0.78 -3.95
CA ALA A 93 15.12 -2.03 -4.03
C ALA A 93 15.83 -3.15 -3.25
N GLY A 94 15.05 -4.08 -2.72
CA GLY A 94 15.53 -5.22 -1.94
C GLY A 94 15.02 -5.21 -0.51
N SER A 95 15.63 -6.05 0.32
CA SER A 95 15.26 -6.20 1.73
C SER A 95 15.60 -4.93 2.52
N GLN A 96 14.63 -4.43 3.28
CA GLN A 96 14.73 -3.20 4.04
C GLN A 96 14.27 -3.40 5.49
N TYR A 97 14.83 -2.58 6.37
CA TYR A 97 14.41 -2.46 7.75
C TYR A 97 13.94 -1.03 8.01
N LEU A 98 12.85 -0.88 8.74
CA LEU A 98 12.26 0.39 9.09
C LEU A 98 12.03 0.44 10.60
N ALA A 99 12.45 1.51 11.24
CA ALA A 99 12.10 1.80 12.62
C ALA A 99 11.63 3.24 12.71
N ILE A 100 10.40 3.44 13.17
CA ILE A 100 9.79 4.75 13.34
C ILE A 100 9.27 4.92 14.77
N GLU A 101 9.39 6.15 15.29
CA GLU A 101 8.76 6.55 16.53
C GLU A 101 7.57 7.44 16.21
N VAL A 102 6.38 7.03 16.68
CA VAL A 102 5.13 7.76 16.49
C VAL A 102 4.81 8.52 17.77
N HIS A 103 4.69 9.84 17.64
CA HIS A 103 4.48 10.73 18.78
C HIS A 103 2.99 10.80 19.17
N GLY A 104 2.74 10.71 20.47
CA GLY A 104 1.38 10.84 21.02
C GLY A 104 0.48 9.65 20.69
N ALA A 105 1.03 8.50 20.35
CA ALA A 105 0.28 7.34 19.90
C ALA A 105 -0.46 6.59 21.03
N LYS A 106 -0.06 6.80 22.28
CA LYS A 106 -0.61 6.07 23.42
C LYS A 106 -2.12 6.24 23.62
N SER A 107 -2.68 7.37 23.20
CA SER A 107 -4.11 7.67 23.36
C SER A 107 -5.00 7.01 22.30
N PHE A 108 -4.42 6.26 21.37
CA PHE A 108 -5.14 5.59 20.28
C PHE A 108 -5.17 4.07 20.47
N ASP A 109 -6.23 3.44 19.96
CA ASP A 109 -6.41 1.99 20.05
C ASP A 109 -5.63 1.25 18.98
N ASN A 110 -5.46 1.87 17.82
CA ASN A 110 -4.68 1.31 16.72
C ASN A 110 -3.98 2.41 15.92
N LEU A 111 -2.95 1.99 15.20
CA LEU A 111 -2.22 2.83 14.27
C LEU A 111 -2.27 2.20 12.89
N GLU A 112 -2.51 3.04 11.89
CA GLU A 112 -2.42 2.68 10.49
C GLU A 112 -1.26 3.42 9.85
N VAL A 113 -0.29 2.67 9.32
CA VAL A 113 0.85 3.22 8.61
C VAL A 113 0.56 3.14 7.12
N ARG A 114 0.53 4.28 6.44
CA ARG A 114 0.27 4.39 5.00
C ARG A 114 1.49 4.92 4.29
N THR A 115 1.71 4.43 3.10
CA THR A 115 2.79 4.90 2.22
C THR A 115 2.23 5.32 0.87
N ARG A 116 2.89 6.30 0.28
CA ARG A 116 2.63 6.73 -1.09
C ARG A 116 3.88 6.53 -1.93
N HIS A 117 3.70 6.00 -3.12
CA HIS A 117 4.78 5.71 -4.06
C HIS A 117 4.43 6.20 -5.45
N ASN A 118 5.46 6.49 -6.24
CA ASN A 118 5.34 6.75 -7.66
C ASN A 118 5.99 5.60 -8.43
N CYS A 119 5.17 4.82 -9.12
CA CYS A 119 5.59 3.68 -9.90
C CYS A 119 5.47 4.05 -11.39
N ASP A 120 6.52 4.60 -11.98
CA ASP A 120 6.56 5.06 -13.37
C ASP A 120 5.39 5.99 -13.75
N GLY A 121 5.15 7.00 -12.91
CA GLY A 121 4.09 7.98 -13.11
C GLY A 121 2.73 7.57 -12.55
N VAL A 122 2.58 6.35 -12.07
CA VAL A 122 1.37 5.89 -11.36
C VAL A 122 1.55 6.08 -9.87
N VAL A 123 0.68 6.87 -9.24
CA VAL A 123 0.69 7.08 -7.79
C VAL A 123 -0.05 5.93 -7.13
N VAL A 124 0.63 5.25 -6.22
CA VAL A 124 0.07 4.13 -5.45
C VAL A 124 0.07 4.46 -3.97
N ASP A 125 -1.11 4.50 -3.38
CA ASP A 125 -1.28 4.59 -1.93
C ASP A 125 -1.52 3.18 -1.37
N LYS A 126 -0.77 2.81 -0.33
CA LYS A 126 -0.86 1.47 0.25
C LYS A 126 -0.79 1.53 1.76
N VAL A 127 -1.59 0.69 2.42
CA VAL A 127 -1.46 0.45 3.85
C VAL A 127 -0.25 -0.45 4.07
N PHE A 128 0.75 0.09 4.76
CA PHE A 128 1.98 -0.64 5.09
C PHE A 128 1.74 -1.59 6.25
N ALA A 129 1.10 -1.10 7.31
CA ALA A 129 0.83 -1.90 8.49
C ALA A 129 -0.36 -1.34 9.28
N ASN A 130 -1.08 -2.23 9.94
CA ASN A 130 -2.04 -1.92 10.99
C ASN A 130 -1.50 -2.48 12.30
N VAL A 131 -1.43 -1.65 13.32
CA VAL A 131 -0.88 -2.02 14.63
C VAL A 131 -1.93 -1.77 15.70
N ASP A 132 -2.33 -2.82 16.41
CA ASP A 132 -3.19 -2.70 17.58
C ASP A 132 -2.33 -2.39 18.81
N LEU A 133 -2.78 -1.43 19.61
CA LEU A 133 -2.08 -0.96 20.79
C LEU A 133 -2.71 -1.46 22.09
#